data_aeaa3dec5ec206b748d722fdf613036d
#
_entry.id   aeaa3dec5ec206b748d722fdf613036d
#
_cell.length_a   1.000
_cell.length_b   1.000
_cell.length_c   1.000
_cell.angle_alpha   90.00
_cell.angle_beta   90.00
_cell.angle_gamma   90.00
#
_symmetry.space_group_name_H-M   'P 1'
#
loop_
_entity.id
_entity.type
_entity.pdbx_description
1 polymer ?
#
loop_
_entity_poly.entity_id
_entity_poly.type
_entity_poly.pdbx_seq_one_letter_code
_entity_poly.pdbx_strand_id
1 'polypeptide(L)'
;VIETLTEAEIADTVALIAGAGLSRPWNDTAVDLRLALASPSSTVFVARHGGELTGCVMTGCDGHRGWVYYLAVAESVRGTGLGRALMAHAEAWCAARGVPRLNLMVRADNLAATAFYGRLGYRTSDVVVLQRDLTGSDVRAPRR
;
A
#
# COMPACT_ATOMS: atom_id res chain seq x y z
N VAL A 1 -17.16 -3.27 -3.29
CA VAL A 1 -16.53 -3.71 -4.54
C VAL A 1 -15.11 -3.18 -4.61
N ILE A 2 -14.17 -4.04 -4.91
CA ILE A 2 -12.75 -3.69 -5.03
C ILE A 2 -12.37 -3.74 -6.51
N GLU A 3 -11.84 -2.64 -7.03
CA GLU A 3 -11.51 -2.48 -8.44
C GLU A 3 -10.17 -1.78 -8.61
N THR A 4 -9.62 -1.83 -9.80
CA THR A 4 -8.39 -1.10 -10.11
C THR A 4 -8.65 0.41 -10.09
N LEU A 5 -7.73 1.17 -9.51
CA LEU A 5 -7.77 2.63 -9.46
C LEU A 5 -7.77 3.21 -10.88
N THR A 6 -8.61 4.22 -11.11
CA THR A 6 -8.61 5.00 -12.35
C THR A 6 -7.94 6.35 -12.14
N GLU A 7 -7.49 6.98 -13.23
CA GLU A 7 -6.84 8.31 -13.17
C GLU A 7 -7.75 9.34 -12.50
N ALA A 8 -9.06 9.29 -12.75
CA ALA A 8 -10.02 10.24 -12.18
C ALA A 8 -10.11 10.15 -10.65
N GLU A 9 -9.68 9.05 -10.06
CA GLU A 9 -9.79 8.82 -8.61
C GLU A 9 -8.48 9.04 -7.85
N ILE A 10 -7.42 9.46 -8.54
CA ILE A 10 -6.12 9.64 -7.88
C ILE A 10 -6.18 10.68 -6.77
N ALA A 11 -6.82 11.82 -7.01
CA ALA A 11 -6.93 12.87 -5.99
C ALA A 11 -7.63 12.38 -4.73
N ASP A 12 -8.72 11.63 -4.87
CA ASP A 12 -9.46 11.08 -3.73
C ASP A 12 -8.63 10.03 -2.99
N THR A 13 -7.87 9.24 -3.72
CA THR A 13 -6.98 8.23 -3.12
C THR A 13 -5.84 8.88 -2.35
N VAL A 14 -5.26 9.96 -2.89
CA VAL A 14 -4.25 10.74 -2.19
C VAL A 14 -4.80 11.28 -0.87
N ALA A 15 -6.02 11.82 -0.90
CA ALA A 15 -6.67 12.33 0.30
C ALA A 15 -6.93 11.22 1.33
N LEU A 16 -7.35 10.05 0.89
CA LEU A 16 -7.56 8.89 1.76
C LEU A 16 -6.24 8.47 2.44
N ILE A 17 -5.17 8.37 1.67
CA ILE A 17 -3.85 7.99 2.19
C ILE A 17 -3.36 9.02 3.22
N ALA A 18 -3.52 10.30 2.94
CA ALA A 18 -3.15 11.37 3.86
C ALA A 18 -3.99 11.30 5.15
N GLY A 19 -5.29 11.09 5.02
CA GLY A 19 -6.20 10.98 6.15
C GLY A 19 -5.91 9.77 7.04
N ALA A 20 -5.31 8.72 6.47
CA ALA A 20 -4.88 7.54 7.22
C ALA A 20 -3.51 7.71 7.88
N GLY A 21 -2.86 8.86 7.72
CA GLY A 21 -1.55 9.14 8.31
C GLY A 21 -0.39 8.48 7.59
N LEU A 22 -0.56 8.07 6.35
CA LEU A 22 0.46 7.35 5.58
C LEU A 22 1.26 8.24 4.63
N SER A 23 0.90 9.51 4.48
CA SER A 23 1.67 10.45 3.67
C SER A 23 2.97 10.82 4.37
N ARG A 24 4.02 11.03 3.58
CA ARG A 24 5.34 11.43 4.07
C ARG A 24 5.86 12.57 3.18
N PRO A 25 6.57 13.56 3.74
CA PRO A 25 7.04 14.71 2.97
C PRO A 25 8.07 14.35 1.89
N TRP A 26 8.72 13.19 1.99
CA TRP A 26 9.67 12.72 0.99
C TRP A 26 9.04 11.91 -0.13
N ASN A 27 7.72 11.69 -0.10
CA ASN A 27 6.97 11.00 -1.15
C ASN A 27 5.96 11.92 -1.79
N ASP A 28 5.83 11.85 -3.11
CA ASP A 28 4.70 12.41 -3.84
C ASP A 28 3.72 11.27 -4.11
N THR A 29 2.65 11.21 -3.34
CA THR A 29 1.71 10.10 -3.38
C THR A 29 1.04 9.96 -4.75
N ALA A 30 0.67 11.07 -5.39
CA ALA A 30 0.05 11.04 -6.71
C ALA A 30 1.01 10.46 -7.76
N VAL A 31 2.28 10.85 -7.70
CA VAL A 31 3.32 10.31 -8.60
C VAL A 31 3.52 8.82 -8.34
N ASP A 32 3.55 8.41 -7.07
CA ASP A 32 3.68 6.99 -6.72
C ASP A 32 2.53 6.16 -7.28
N LEU A 33 1.29 6.65 -7.15
CA LEU A 33 0.12 5.94 -7.67
C LEU A 33 0.16 5.83 -9.19
N ARG A 34 0.53 6.90 -9.88
CA ARG A 34 0.64 6.88 -11.35
C ARG A 34 1.71 5.94 -11.84
N LEU A 35 2.86 5.93 -11.17
CA LEU A 35 3.95 5.02 -11.51
C LEU A 35 3.51 3.56 -11.37
N ALA A 36 2.80 3.24 -10.28
CA ALA A 36 2.30 1.89 -10.05
C ALA A 36 1.29 1.45 -11.12
N LEU A 37 0.39 2.37 -11.52
CA LEU A 37 -0.60 2.07 -12.56
C LEU A 37 0.02 1.92 -13.95
N ALA A 38 1.11 2.63 -14.22
CA ALA A 38 1.79 2.59 -15.51
C ALA A 38 2.66 1.35 -15.70
N SER A 39 3.01 0.66 -14.63
CA SER A 39 3.88 -0.52 -14.68
C SER A 39 3.07 -1.80 -14.83
N PRO A 40 3.47 -2.73 -15.71
CA PRO A 40 2.80 -4.03 -15.81
C PRO A 40 3.03 -4.93 -14.60
N SER A 41 3.99 -4.59 -13.75
CA SER A 41 4.33 -5.39 -12.55
C SER A 41 3.75 -4.83 -11.25
N SER A 42 2.87 -3.84 -11.34
CA SER A 42 2.23 -3.24 -10.17
C SER A 42 0.83 -2.73 -10.49
N THR A 43 0.04 -2.50 -9.45
CA THR A 43 -1.30 -1.95 -9.59
C THR A 43 -1.74 -1.32 -8.26
N VAL A 44 -2.88 -0.63 -8.31
CA VAL A 44 -3.52 -0.08 -7.12
C VAL A 44 -4.99 -0.49 -7.16
N PHE A 45 -5.46 -1.10 -6.08
CA PHE A 45 -6.86 -1.43 -5.89
C PHE A 45 -7.52 -0.39 -5.00
N VAL A 46 -8.78 -0.09 -5.29
CA VAL A 46 -9.61 0.79 -4.46
C VAL A 46 -10.94 0.15 -4.15
N ALA A 47 -11.52 0.55 -3.04
CA ALA A 47 -12.86 0.14 -2.61
C ALA A 47 -13.75 1.36 -2.49
N ARG A 48 -15.03 1.21 -2.82
CA ARG A 48 -16.03 2.26 -2.73
C ARG A 48 -17.24 1.76 -1.96
N HIS A 49 -17.88 2.66 -1.27
CA HIS A 49 -19.15 2.41 -0.61
C HIS A 49 -20.05 3.62 -0.84
N GLY A 50 -21.22 3.40 -1.47
CA GLY A 50 -22.13 4.49 -1.81
C GLY A 50 -21.51 5.53 -2.75
N GLY A 51 -20.61 5.13 -3.64
CA GLY A 51 -19.91 6.02 -4.56
C GLY A 51 -18.69 6.71 -3.94
N GLU A 52 -18.49 6.59 -2.64
CA GLU A 52 -17.37 7.20 -1.93
C GLU A 52 -16.20 6.21 -1.85
N LEU A 53 -14.98 6.71 -2.08
CA LEU A 53 -13.77 5.91 -2.01
C LEU A 53 -13.40 5.70 -0.54
N THR A 54 -13.41 4.43 -0.10
CA THR A 54 -13.26 4.06 1.31
C THR A 54 -12.01 3.27 1.63
N GLY A 55 -11.30 2.79 0.63
CA GLY A 55 -10.08 2.04 0.87
C GLY A 55 -9.21 1.95 -0.37
N CYS A 56 -7.92 1.67 -0.15
CA CYS A 56 -6.97 1.43 -1.22
C CYS A 56 -5.83 0.53 -0.76
N VAL A 57 -5.13 -0.06 -1.72
CA VAL A 57 -3.88 -0.78 -1.51
C VAL A 57 -3.07 -0.77 -2.80
N MET A 58 -1.77 -0.48 -2.71
CA MET A 58 -0.84 -0.63 -3.82
C MET A 58 -0.12 -1.97 -3.67
N THR A 59 0.03 -2.69 -4.77
CA THR A 59 0.77 -3.95 -4.77
C THR A 59 1.61 -4.08 -6.04
N GLY A 60 2.70 -4.80 -5.95
CA GLY A 60 3.58 -5.06 -7.07
C GLY A 60 4.42 -6.29 -6.84
N CYS A 61 5.06 -6.76 -7.89
CA CYS A 61 6.03 -7.85 -7.80
C CYS A 61 7.26 -7.53 -8.64
N ASP A 62 8.40 -7.98 -8.16
CA ASP A 62 9.70 -7.72 -8.78
C ASP A 62 10.29 -8.95 -9.47
N GLY A 63 9.48 -9.99 -9.65
CA GLY A 63 9.92 -11.28 -10.21
C GLY A 63 10.50 -12.22 -9.16
N HIS A 64 10.53 -11.81 -7.90
CA HIS A 64 11.05 -12.60 -6.79
C HIS A 64 10.10 -12.59 -5.58
N ARG A 65 9.62 -11.42 -5.22
CA ARG A 65 8.69 -11.20 -4.10
C ARG A 65 7.56 -10.27 -4.53
N GLY A 66 6.43 -10.38 -3.86
CA GLY A 66 5.38 -9.38 -3.91
C GLY A 66 5.58 -8.36 -2.80
N TRP A 67 5.06 -7.15 -3.01
CA TRP A 67 5.13 -6.05 -2.04
C TRP A 67 3.79 -5.34 -1.97
N VAL A 68 3.46 -4.84 -0.79
CA VAL A 68 2.28 -4.01 -0.55
C VAL A 68 2.69 -2.69 0.06
N TYR A 69 2.06 -1.62 -0.43
CA TYR A 69 2.22 -0.25 0.06
C TYR A 69 0.86 0.42 0.17
N TYR A 70 0.76 1.45 0.96
CA TYR A 70 -0.40 2.34 1.01
C TYR A 70 -1.73 1.60 1.25
N LEU A 71 -1.75 0.62 2.15
CA LEU A 71 -3.02 0.09 2.61
C LEU A 71 -3.68 1.12 3.52
N ALA A 72 -4.78 1.69 3.06
CA ALA A 72 -5.51 2.70 3.79
C ALA A 72 -7.00 2.39 3.75
N VAL A 73 -7.66 2.61 4.89
CA VAL A 73 -9.11 2.41 5.05
C VAL A 73 -9.67 3.65 5.74
N ALA A 74 -10.75 4.19 5.18
CA ALA A 74 -11.42 5.34 5.77
C ALA A 74 -11.89 5.01 7.19
N GLU A 75 -11.79 6.00 8.09
CA GLU A 75 -12.16 5.79 9.48
C GLU A 75 -13.61 5.31 9.64
N SER A 76 -14.52 5.83 8.80
CA SER A 76 -15.93 5.48 8.83
C SER A 76 -16.24 4.01 8.57
N VAL A 77 -15.32 3.28 7.95
CA VAL A 77 -15.52 1.85 7.61
C VAL A 77 -14.48 0.94 8.26
N ARG A 78 -13.71 1.44 9.22
CA ARG A 78 -12.79 0.60 9.99
C ARG A 78 -13.55 -0.43 10.79
N GLY A 79 -12.94 -1.60 10.97
CA GLY A 79 -13.57 -2.70 11.68
C GLY A 79 -14.60 -3.48 10.88
N THR A 80 -14.76 -3.19 9.58
CA THR A 80 -15.72 -3.88 8.71
C THR A 80 -15.13 -5.06 7.94
N GLY A 81 -13.81 -5.28 8.05
CA GLY A 81 -13.10 -6.30 7.27
C GLY A 81 -12.58 -5.80 5.92
N LEU A 82 -12.69 -4.50 5.62
CA LEU A 82 -12.25 -3.96 4.35
C LEU A 82 -10.73 -4.09 4.17
N GLY A 83 -9.95 -3.81 5.20
CA GLY A 83 -8.49 -3.96 5.14
C GLY A 83 -8.09 -5.39 4.82
N ARG A 84 -8.74 -6.36 5.43
CA ARG A 84 -8.53 -7.79 5.13
C ARG A 84 -8.87 -8.10 3.68
N ALA A 85 -9.98 -7.57 3.17
CA ALA A 85 -10.41 -7.81 1.80
C ALA A 85 -9.44 -7.20 0.79
N LEU A 86 -8.93 -6.00 1.06
CA LEU A 86 -7.93 -5.36 0.21
C LEU A 86 -6.63 -6.16 0.19
N MET A 87 -6.18 -6.64 1.34
CA MET A 87 -5.00 -7.50 1.41
C MET A 87 -5.19 -8.80 0.66
N ALA A 88 -6.37 -9.41 0.74
CA ALA A 88 -6.67 -10.62 -0.01
C ALA A 88 -6.58 -10.38 -1.52
N HIS A 89 -7.03 -9.23 -2.01
CA HIS A 89 -6.88 -8.86 -3.42
C HIS A 89 -5.43 -8.72 -3.82
N ALA A 90 -4.61 -8.06 -2.99
CA ALA A 90 -3.18 -7.92 -3.25
C ALA A 90 -2.47 -9.27 -3.27
N GLU A 91 -2.79 -10.14 -2.32
CA GLU A 91 -2.23 -11.49 -2.22
C GLU A 91 -2.58 -12.32 -3.46
N ALA A 92 -3.84 -12.29 -3.89
CA ALA A 92 -4.28 -13.02 -5.07
C ALA A 92 -3.60 -12.49 -6.34
N TRP A 93 -3.45 -11.18 -6.45
CA TRP A 93 -2.77 -10.56 -7.59
C TRP A 93 -1.30 -11.01 -7.68
N CYS A 94 -0.60 -11.02 -6.56
CA CYS A 94 0.80 -11.48 -6.50
C CYS A 94 0.91 -12.99 -6.75
N ALA A 95 0.03 -13.79 -6.14
CA ALA A 95 0.03 -15.25 -6.33
C ALA A 95 -0.20 -15.63 -7.78
N ALA A 96 -1.08 -14.90 -8.49
CA ALA A 96 -1.35 -15.14 -9.91
C ALA A 96 -0.12 -14.90 -10.79
N ARG A 97 0.86 -14.14 -10.30
CA ARG A 97 2.11 -13.87 -10.99
C ARG A 97 3.24 -14.82 -10.57
N GLY A 98 2.94 -15.80 -9.74
CA GLY A 98 3.84 -16.87 -9.37
C GLY A 98 4.86 -16.54 -8.30
N VAL A 99 4.79 -15.37 -7.66
CA VAL A 99 5.71 -15.05 -6.57
C VAL A 99 5.29 -15.80 -5.30
N PRO A 100 6.24 -16.41 -4.58
CA PRO A 100 5.90 -17.30 -3.47
C PRO A 100 5.71 -16.58 -2.13
N ARG A 101 5.99 -15.28 -2.05
CA ARG A 101 5.97 -14.55 -0.78
C ARG A 101 5.62 -13.09 -1.01
N LEU A 102 4.78 -12.55 -0.12
CA LEU A 102 4.43 -11.14 -0.08
C LEU A 102 5.11 -10.50 1.13
N ASN A 103 5.79 -9.40 0.89
CA ASN A 103 6.42 -8.59 1.93
C ASN A 103 5.73 -7.23 2.04
N LEU A 104 5.83 -6.63 3.20
CA LEU A 104 5.43 -5.24 3.42
C LEU A 104 6.30 -4.64 4.51
N MET A 105 6.30 -3.33 4.59
CA MET A 105 7.06 -2.60 5.60
C MET A 105 6.11 -1.87 6.53
N VAL A 106 6.35 -1.99 7.82
CA VAL A 106 5.58 -1.29 8.86
C VAL A 106 6.58 -0.48 9.68
N ARG A 107 6.25 0.78 9.96
CA ARG A 107 7.09 1.56 10.87
C ARG A 107 7.14 0.86 12.22
N ALA A 108 8.33 0.82 12.81
CA ALA A 108 8.58 0.07 14.04
C ALA A 108 7.68 0.50 15.20
N ASP A 109 7.27 1.77 15.22
CA ASP A 109 6.40 2.32 16.26
C ASP A 109 4.90 2.17 15.97
N ASN A 110 4.52 1.65 14.81
CA ASN A 110 3.12 1.45 14.44
C ASN A 110 2.64 0.08 14.93
N LEU A 111 2.37 -0.02 16.22
CA LEU A 111 1.97 -1.28 16.84
C LEU A 111 0.60 -1.77 16.38
N ALA A 112 -0.31 -0.85 16.06
CA ALA A 112 -1.64 -1.20 15.57
C ALA A 112 -1.54 -1.90 14.21
N ALA A 113 -0.71 -1.38 13.31
CA ALA A 113 -0.50 -2.00 11.99
C ALA A 113 0.16 -3.38 12.14
N THR A 114 1.18 -3.50 12.97
CA THR A 114 1.84 -4.78 13.23
C THR A 114 0.85 -5.83 13.74
N ALA A 115 -0.02 -5.43 14.68
CA ALA A 115 -1.05 -6.32 15.21
C ALA A 115 -2.06 -6.73 14.14
N PHE A 116 -2.48 -5.78 13.29
CA PHE A 116 -3.40 -6.06 12.18
C PHE A 116 -2.83 -7.11 11.23
N TYR A 117 -1.59 -6.89 10.76
CA TYR A 117 -0.95 -7.84 9.84
C TYR A 117 -0.68 -9.19 10.51
N GLY A 118 -0.35 -9.19 11.80
CA GLY A 118 -0.20 -10.42 12.57
C GLY A 118 -1.48 -11.27 12.58
N ARG A 119 -2.64 -10.62 12.72
CA ARG A 119 -3.92 -11.32 12.67
C ARG A 119 -4.22 -11.90 11.29
N LEU A 120 -3.64 -11.34 10.22
CA LEU A 120 -3.77 -11.88 8.87
C LEU A 120 -2.76 -12.99 8.57
N GLY A 121 -1.87 -13.32 9.51
CA GLY A 121 -0.88 -14.37 9.34
C GLY A 121 0.49 -13.87 8.91
N TYR A 122 0.71 -12.56 8.85
CA TYR A 122 2.03 -12.00 8.57
C TYR A 122 2.91 -12.09 9.80
N ARG A 123 4.19 -12.34 9.59
CA ARG A 123 5.17 -12.44 10.66
C ARG A 123 6.34 -11.51 10.39
N THR A 124 7.01 -11.09 11.45
CA THR A 124 8.22 -10.29 11.35
C THR A 124 9.34 -11.13 10.73
N SER A 125 10.03 -10.55 9.76
CA SER A 125 11.20 -11.16 9.13
C SER A 125 12.47 -10.65 9.81
N ASP A 126 13.51 -11.47 9.81
CA ASP A 126 14.80 -11.15 10.40
C ASP A 126 15.70 -10.44 9.40
N VAL A 127 15.26 -9.30 8.91
CA VAL A 127 15.97 -8.47 7.93
C VAL A 127 15.80 -7.01 8.26
N VAL A 128 16.70 -6.18 7.76
CA VAL A 128 16.55 -4.72 7.78
C VAL A 128 16.45 -4.20 6.35
N VAL A 129 15.75 -3.09 6.18
CA VAL A 129 15.61 -2.43 4.88
C VAL A 129 16.69 -1.35 4.77
N LEU A 130 17.45 -1.40 3.67
CA LEU A 130 18.42 -0.38 3.33
C LEU A 130 17.89 0.39 2.13
N GLN A 131 18.02 1.72 2.16
CA GLN A 131 17.46 2.59 1.14
C GLN A 131 18.52 3.55 0.60
N ARG A 132 18.38 3.91 -0.66
CA ARG A 132 19.20 4.94 -1.30
C ARG A 132 18.33 5.70 -2.28
N ASP A 133 18.35 7.03 -2.21
CA ASP A 133 17.66 7.86 -3.18
C ASP A 133 18.41 7.84 -4.51
N LEU A 134 17.68 7.65 -5.60
CA LEU A 134 18.25 7.57 -6.94
C LEU A 134 18.08 8.86 -7.72
N THR A 135 17.22 9.77 -7.25
CA THR A 135 16.93 11.04 -7.93
C THR A 135 17.84 12.19 -7.49
N GLY A 136 18.76 11.93 -6.56
CA GLY A 136 19.69 12.95 -6.07
C GLY A 136 19.07 13.96 -5.11
N SER A 137 17.87 13.74 -4.63
CA SER A 137 17.16 14.64 -3.73
C SER A 137 17.11 14.07 -2.31
N ASP A 138 18.23 14.04 -1.65
CA ASP A 138 18.34 13.53 -0.28
C ASP A 138 17.69 14.45 0.76
N VAL A 139 17.38 15.70 0.38
CA VAL A 139 16.66 16.62 1.27
C VAL A 139 15.26 16.15 1.62
N ARG A 140 14.70 15.20 0.86
CA ARG A 140 13.37 14.66 1.07
C ARG A 140 13.37 13.42 1.96
N ALA A 141 14.52 12.84 2.20
CA ALA A 141 14.64 11.66 3.05
C ALA A 141 14.78 12.07 4.52
N PRO A 142 14.25 11.28 5.47
CA PRO A 142 14.46 11.55 6.88
C PRO A 142 15.94 11.36 7.23
N ARG A 143 16.46 12.28 8.01
CA ARG A 143 17.82 12.19 8.53
C ARG A 143 17.85 11.30 9.76
N ARG A 144 18.91 10.60 9.91
CA ARG A 144 19.15 9.74 11.08
C ARG A 144 20.21 10.34 11.98
#